data_19265294f3b43bdaeac78c89f8d16889
#
_entry.id   19265294f3b43bdaeac78c89f8d16889
#
_cell.length_a   1.000
_cell.length_b   1.000
_cell.length_c   1.000
_cell.angle_alpha   90.00
_cell.angle_beta   90.00
_cell.angle_gamma   90.00
#
_symmetry.space_group_name_H-M   'P 1'
#
loop_
_entity.id
_entity.type
_entity.pdbx_description
1 polymer ?
#
loop_
_entity_poly.entity_id
_entity_poly.type
_entity_poly.pdbx_seq_one_letter_code
_entity_poly.pdbx_strand_id
1 'polypeptide(L)'
;LRAEDGSDNGVRLLDLNSDGYLDVLIGDGQRQLTRIYVPDQNIWKETPFPVQLTNSHVQFFSTGEGSQAGLWINEKNTTGVWVNRNGDWVPARDRIEGNFSNLRTGINGIDQGLRFRDIDGDGNSELLTNDGKVFRWRNNAWKELPYSHPPGMQFVTSQGTDS
;
A
#
# COMPACT_ATOMS: atom_id res chain seq x y z
N LEU A 1 10.45 -8.19 5.09
CA LEU A 1 11.64 -8.91 5.56
C LEU A 1 12.68 -7.91 6.08
N ARG A 2 13.59 -8.38 6.93
CA ARG A 2 14.64 -7.56 7.53
C ARG A 2 16.01 -8.08 7.12
N ALA A 3 16.98 -7.16 7.05
CA ALA A 3 18.39 -7.51 6.94
C ALA A 3 18.93 -8.04 8.29
N GLU A 4 20.15 -8.56 8.32
CA GLU A 4 20.75 -9.15 9.51
C GLU A 4 20.90 -8.14 10.67
N ASP A 5 21.12 -6.88 10.34
CA ASP A 5 21.21 -5.75 11.30
C ASP A 5 19.84 -5.23 11.76
N GLY A 6 18.73 -5.86 11.31
CA GLY A 6 17.37 -5.45 11.62
C GLY A 6 16.80 -4.34 10.75
N SER A 7 17.57 -3.76 9.83
CA SER A 7 17.09 -2.73 8.90
C SER A 7 16.08 -3.28 7.88
N ASP A 8 15.30 -2.40 7.27
CA ASP A 8 14.39 -2.76 6.18
C ASP A 8 15.20 -3.08 4.92
N ASN A 9 15.09 -4.32 4.43
CA ASN A 9 15.76 -4.77 3.23
C ASN A 9 14.96 -4.55 1.93
N GLY A 10 13.85 -3.81 2.00
CA GLY A 10 13.04 -3.50 0.83
C GLY A 10 12.29 -4.69 0.22
N VAL A 11 12.04 -5.74 1.00
CA VAL A 11 11.31 -6.93 0.54
C VAL A 11 9.98 -7.07 1.29
N ARG A 12 8.89 -7.29 0.53
CA ARG A 12 7.55 -7.57 1.06
C ARG A 12 7.02 -8.86 0.46
N LEU A 13 6.20 -9.56 1.25
CA LEU A 13 5.46 -10.74 0.82
C LEU A 13 3.97 -10.41 0.89
N LEU A 14 3.28 -10.56 -0.24
CA LEU A 14 1.86 -10.29 -0.39
C LEU A 14 1.28 -11.28 -1.40
N ASP A 15 0.05 -11.71 -1.22
CA ASP A 15 -0.72 -12.39 -2.24
C ASP A 15 -1.32 -11.30 -3.17
N LEU A 16 -0.69 -11.07 -4.32
CA LEU A 16 -1.02 -9.97 -5.23
C LEU A 16 -2.20 -10.27 -6.14
N ASN A 17 -2.44 -11.55 -6.40
CA ASN A 17 -3.46 -12.05 -7.34
C ASN A 17 -4.55 -12.86 -6.65
N SER A 18 -4.49 -13.01 -5.31
CA SER A 18 -5.42 -13.76 -4.46
C SER A 18 -5.55 -15.24 -4.86
N ASP A 19 -4.44 -15.86 -5.23
CA ASP A 19 -4.38 -17.28 -5.55
C ASP A 19 -4.04 -18.16 -4.33
N GLY A 20 -3.81 -17.51 -3.16
CA GLY A 20 -3.47 -18.18 -1.90
C GLY A 20 -1.97 -18.40 -1.70
N TYR A 21 -1.14 -18.00 -2.65
CA TYR A 21 0.32 -18.04 -2.54
C TYR A 21 0.90 -16.64 -2.36
N LEU A 22 1.99 -16.55 -1.60
CA LEU A 22 2.67 -15.28 -1.40
C LEU A 22 3.60 -14.98 -2.57
N ASP A 23 3.45 -13.79 -3.11
CA ASP A 23 4.34 -13.18 -4.09
C ASP A 23 5.41 -12.33 -3.41
N VAL A 24 6.44 -11.95 -4.14
CA VAL A 24 7.58 -11.21 -3.62
C VAL A 24 7.71 -9.86 -4.30
N LEU A 25 7.72 -8.80 -3.50
CA LEU A 25 8.05 -7.44 -3.95
C LEU A 25 9.45 -7.08 -3.47
N ILE A 26 10.28 -6.58 -4.37
CA ILE A 26 11.63 -6.11 -4.09
C ILE A 26 11.73 -4.66 -4.52
N GLY A 27 12.14 -3.79 -3.60
CA GLY A 27 12.39 -2.37 -3.82
C GLY A 27 13.54 -1.92 -2.91
N ASP A 28 14.75 -2.48 -3.13
CA ASP A 28 15.91 -2.32 -2.24
C ASP A 28 16.87 -1.19 -2.66
N GLY A 29 16.48 -0.37 -3.65
CA GLY A 29 17.31 0.70 -4.20
C GLY A 29 18.24 0.27 -5.33
N GLN A 30 18.50 -1.02 -5.47
CA GLN A 30 19.25 -1.60 -6.60
C GLN A 30 18.32 -2.33 -7.57
N ARG A 31 17.26 -2.94 -7.02
CA ARG A 31 16.28 -3.73 -7.76
C ARG A 31 14.88 -3.24 -7.44
N GLN A 32 14.06 -3.16 -8.46
CA GLN A 32 12.63 -2.89 -8.37
C GLN A 32 11.91 -3.97 -9.16
N LEU A 33 11.46 -5.02 -8.46
CA LEU A 33 10.99 -6.26 -9.07
C LEU A 33 9.79 -6.82 -8.32
N THR A 34 8.80 -7.27 -9.06
CA THR A 34 7.70 -8.10 -8.61
C THR A 34 7.93 -9.52 -9.08
N ARG A 35 7.80 -10.51 -8.20
CA ARG A 35 7.83 -11.92 -8.52
C ARG A 35 6.51 -12.55 -8.15
N ILE A 36 5.77 -13.02 -9.13
CA ILE A 36 4.51 -13.75 -8.94
C ILE A 36 4.77 -15.24 -9.09
N TYR A 37 4.40 -15.98 -8.08
CA TYR A 37 4.46 -17.43 -8.12
C TYR A 37 3.28 -17.98 -8.96
N VAL A 38 3.56 -18.90 -9.87
CA VAL A 38 2.57 -19.58 -10.69
C VAL A 38 2.58 -21.07 -10.33
N PRO A 39 1.68 -21.50 -9.42
CA PRO A 39 1.76 -22.84 -8.82
C PRO A 39 1.62 -23.97 -9.83
N ASP A 40 0.73 -23.85 -10.79
CA ASP A 40 0.51 -24.90 -11.83
C ASP A 40 1.74 -25.18 -12.69
N GLN A 41 2.62 -24.20 -12.84
CA GLN A 41 3.84 -24.27 -13.63
C GLN A 41 5.09 -24.41 -12.77
N ASN A 42 4.96 -24.19 -11.46
CA ASN A 42 6.06 -24.15 -10.50
C ASN A 42 7.18 -23.17 -10.93
N ILE A 43 6.79 -21.97 -11.38
CA ILE A 43 7.71 -20.91 -11.83
C ILE A 43 7.40 -19.59 -11.17
N TRP A 44 8.37 -18.69 -11.21
CA TRP A 44 8.21 -17.28 -10.87
C TRP A 44 8.17 -16.44 -12.13
N LYS A 45 7.12 -15.62 -12.29
CA LYS A 45 7.07 -14.56 -13.29
C LYS A 45 7.60 -13.26 -12.70
N GLU A 46 8.43 -12.55 -13.45
CA GLU A 46 9.04 -11.31 -13.01
C GLU A 46 8.53 -10.14 -13.83
N THR A 47 8.15 -9.06 -13.16
CA THR A 47 7.75 -7.79 -13.76
C THR A 47 8.37 -6.62 -12.99
N PRO A 48 8.51 -5.42 -13.60
CA PRO A 48 9.00 -4.25 -12.89
C PRO A 48 8.11 -3.87 -11.70
N PHE A 49 8.73 -3.43 -10.60
CA PHE A 49 8.05 -2.83 -9.45
C PHE A 49 8.25 -1.31 -9.47
N PRO A 50 7.21 -0.47 -9.26
CA PRO A 50 7.29 0.96 -9.58
C PRO A 50 8.01 1.82 -8.56
N VAL A 51 8.22 1.34 -7.32
CA VAL A 51 8.72 2.18 -6.22
C VAL A 51 9.83 1.52 -5.42
N GLN A 52 10.63 2.33 -4.73
CA GLN A 52 11.54 1.86 -3.69
C GLN A 52 10.74 1.62 -2.40
N LEU A 53 11.06 0.53 -1.69
CA LEU A 53 10.45 0.15 -0.42
C LEU A 53 11.32 0.54 0.79
N THR A 54 12.64 0.51 0.63
CA THR A 54 13.56 0.92 1.69
C THR A 54 13.42 2.40 1.99
N ASN A 55 13.28 2.74 3.28
CA ASN A 55 13.11 4.12 3.76
C ASN A 55 11.89 4.84 3.17
N SER A 56 10.85 4.11 2.78
CA SER A 56 9.61 4.62 2.22
C SER A 56 8.39 4.12 3.01
N HIS A 57 7.36 4.96 3.08
CA HIS A 57 6.10 4.63 3.77
C HIS A 57 5.02 4.26 2.74
N VAL A 58 5.33 3.22 1.96
CA VAL A 58 4.38 2.66 0.99
C VAL A 58 3.25 1.97 1.73
N GLN A 59 2.02 2.27 1.35
CA GLN A 59 0.83 1.61 1.84
C GLN A 59 0.27 0.68 0.75
N PHE A 60 -0.09 -0.54 1.13
CA PHE A 60 -0.74 -1.50 0.25
C PHE A 60 -2.23 -1.57 0.56
N PHE A 61 -3.05 -1.79 -0.47
CA PHE A 61 -4.50 -1.90 -0.35
C PHE A 61 -5.06 -2.95 -1.31
N SER A 62 -6.27 -3.44 -1.00
CA SER A 62 -7.07 -4.29 -1.91
C SER A 62 -8.09 -3.44 -2.65
N THR A 63 -8.34 -3.74 -3.92
CA THR A 63 -9.34 -3.05 -4.73
C THR A 63 -10.70 -3.75 -4.78
N GLY A 64 -10.81 -4.96 -4.24
CA GLY A 64 -12.02 -5.79 -4.27
C GLY A 64 -12.37 -6.35 -5.65
N GLU A 65 -12.07 -5.66 -6.70
CA GLU A 65 -12.29 -6.12 -8.08
C GLU A 65 -11.24 -7.15 -8.48
N GLY A 66 -11.61 -8.43 -8.43
CA GLY A 66 -10.68 -9.53 -8.76
C GLY A 66 -9.51 -9.64 -7.77
N SER A 67 -9.71 -9.15 -6.55
CA SER A 67 -8.71 -9.19 -5.46
C SER A 67 -7.35 -8.60 -5.85
N GLN A 68 -7.33 -7.53 -6.63
CA GLN A 68 -6.11 -6.90 -7.08
C GLN A 68 -5.47 -6.08 -5.95
N ALA A 69 -4.19 -6.28 -5.73
CA ALA A 69 -3.42 -5.45 -4.82
C ALA A 69 -3.12 -4.07 -5.44
N GLY A 70 -3.18 -3.04 -4.62
CA GLY A 70 -2.73 -1.71 -4.97
C GLY A 70 -1.64 -1.22 -4.04
N LEU A 71 -0.92 -0.19 -4.45
CA LEU A 71 0.02 0.54 -3.61
C LEU A 71 -0.18 2.04 -3.73
N TRP A 72 0.05 2.74 -2.62
CA TRP A 72 0.02 4.19 -2.53
C TRP A 72 1.27 4.69 -1.83
N ILE A 73 1.93 5.66 -2.43
CA ILE A 73 3.00 6.44 -1.83
C ILE A 73 2.75 7.92 -2.10
N ASN A 74 2.90 8.76 -1.08
CA ASN A 74 2.85 10.20 -1.22
C ASN A 74 3.85 10.84 -0.27
N GLU A 75 5.07 11.00 -0.74
CA GLU A 75 6.20 11.59 -0.05
C GLU A 75 6.78 12.75 -0.87
N LYS A 76 7.78 13.45 -0.33
CA LYS A 76 8.36 14.63 -0.97
C LYS A 76 8.86 14.38 -2.40
N ASN A 77 9.50 13.23 -2.62
CA ASN A 77 10.19 12.92 -3.88
C ASN A 77 9.48 11.83 -4.70
N THR A 78 8.50 11.16 -4.14
CA THR A 78 7.80 10.04 -4.78
C THR A 78 6.32 10.12 -4.45
N THR A 79 5.50 10.25 -5.49
CA THR A 79 4.05 10.30 -5.34
C THR A 79 3.40 9.46 -6.43
N GLY A 80 2.51 8.56 -6.04
CA GLY A 80 1.72 7.79 -7.00
C GLY A 80 0.87 6.73 -6.35
N VAL A 81 -0.06 6.25 -7.16
CA VAL A 81 -0.90 5.09 -6.87
C VAL A 81 -0.82 4.16 -8.06
N TRP A 82 -0.67 2.88 -7.80
CA TRP A 82 -0.68 1.82 -8.81
C TRP A 82 -1.58 0.68 -8.36
N VAL A 83 -2.15 0.00 -9.32
CA VAL A 83 -2.90 -1.24 -9.13
C VAL A 83 -2.19 -2.35 -9.90
N ASN A 84 -1.99 -3.49 -9.26
CA ASN A 84 -1.47 -4.67 -9.92
C ASN A 84 -2.56 -5.31 -10.79
N ARG A 85 -2.27 -5.54 -12.07
CA ARG A 85 -3.15 -6.23 -13.00
C ARG A 85 -2.39 -7.38 -13.65
N ASN A 86 -2.66 -8.58 -13.18
CA ASN A 86 -2.01 -9.81 -13.67
C ASN A 86 -0.47 -9.77 -13.61
N GLY A 87 0.08 -9.10 -12.60
CA GLY A 87 1.52 -8.95 -12.40
C GLY A 87 2.08 -7.58 -12.80
N ASP A 88 1.38 -6.81 -13.63
CA ASP A 88 1.82 -5.49 -14.07
C ASP A 88 1.25 -4.37 -13.19
N TRP A 89 2.08 -3.43 -12.80
CA TRP A 89 1.69 -2.27 -12.01
C TRP A 89 1.25 -1.13 -12.93
N VAL A 90 -0.05 -0.85 -12.93
CA VAL A 90 -0.68 0.18 -13.76
C VAL A 90 -0.96 1.41 -12.91
N PRO A 91 -0.54 2.63 -13.32
CA PRO A 91 -0.86 3.85 -12.61
C PRO A 91 -2.37 4.07 -12.47
N ALA A 92 -2.81 4.42 -11.25
CA ALA A 92 -4.21 4.72 -10.89
C ALA A 92 -4.29 6.12 -10.25
N ARG A 93 -3.93 7.15 -11.03
CA ARG A 93 -3.79 8.54 -10.55
C ARG A 93 -5.09 9.15 -10.07
N ASP A 94 -6.22 8.72 -10.61
CA ASP A 94 -7.57 9.11 -10.18
C ASP A 94 -7.80 8.88 -8.69
N ARG A 95 -7.12 7.91 -8.09
CA ARG A 95 -7.22 7.61 -6.66
C ARG A 95 -6.50 8.58 -5.74
N ILE A 96 -5.63 9.46 -6.25
CA ILE A 96 -4.88 10.44 -5.45
C ILE A 96 -5.22 11.89 -5.80
N GLU A 97 -6.08 12.13 -6.77
CA GLU A 97 -6.46 13.47 -7.21
C GLU A 97 -7.42 14.16 -6.22
N GLY A 98 -7.52 15.48 -6.32
CA GLY A 98 -8.39 16.29 -5.49
C GLY A 98 -7.94 16.39 -4.03
N ASN A 99 -8.85 16.22 -3.10
CA ASN A 99 -8.61 16.39 -1.66
C ASN A 99 -7.59 15.41 -1.06
N PHE A 100 -7.24 14.35 -1.79
CA PHE A 100 -6.32 13.31 -1.34
C PHE A 100 -4.86 13.56 -1.74
N SER A 101 -4.61 14.52 -2.61
CA SER A 101 -3.24 14.93 -2.98
C SER A 101 -2.40 15.42 -1.79
N ASN A 102 -3.06 15.90 -0.73
CA ASN A 102 -2.41 16.39 0.50
C ASN A 102 -2.18 15.29 1.56
N LEU A 103 -2.79 14.12 1.41
CA LEU A 103 -2.58 13.02 2.34
C LEU A 103 -1.20 12.40 2.10
N ARG A 104 -0.30 12.58 3.05
CA ARG A 104 1.06 12.06 2.96
C ARG A 104 1.18 10.68 3.61
N THR A 105 1.90 9.78 2.99
CA THR A 105 2.29 8.51 3.61
C THR A 105 3.50 8.70 4.51
N GLY A 106 4.42 9.61 4.12
CA GLY A 106 5.60 9.98 4.90
C GLY A 106 6.02 11.43 4.68
N ILE A 107 6.54 12.07 5.73
CA ILE A 107 7.13 13.42 5.69
C ILE A 107 8.51 13.36 6.37
N ASN A 108 9.57 13.69 5.65
CA ASN A 108 10.95 13.69 6.16
C ASN A 108 11.35 12.37 6.84
N GLY A 109 10.92 11.23 6.29
CA GLY A 109 11.19 9.91 6.85
C GLY A 109 10.29 9.53 8.04
N ILE A 110 9.26 10.32 8.34
CA ILE A 110 8.32 10.09 9.44
C ILE A 110 6.98 9.60 8.85
N ASP A 111 6.52 8.43 9.26
CA ASP A 111 5.21 7.86 8.91
C ASP A 111 4.09 8.80 9.38
N GLN A 112 3.14 9.09 8.52
CA GLN A 112 2.01 9.98 8.81
C GLN A 112 0.74 9.23 9.27
N GLY A 113 0.83 7.91 9.48
CA GLY A 113 -0.26 7.10 10.01
C GLY A 113 -1.40 6.87 9.02
N LEU A 114 -1.14 6.98 7.71
CA LEU A 114 -2.09 6.55 6.70
C LEU A 114 -2.10 5.03 6.66
N ARG A 115 -3.28 4.41 6.72
CA ARG A 115 -3.44 2.95 6.68
C ARG A 115 -4.58 2.54 5.77
N PHE A 116 -4.43 1.37 5.16
CA PHE A 116 -5.49 0.70 4.43
C PHE A 116 -5.90 -0.57 5.12
N ARG A 117 -7.20 -0.77 5.31
CA ARG A 117 -7.79 -1.98 5.89
C ARG A 117 -9.16 -2.21 5.29
N ASP A 118 -9.45 -3.44 4.97
CA ASP A 118 -10.82 -3.88 4.67
C ASP A 118 -11.57 -4.03 6.01
N ILE A 119 -12.38 -3.01 6.35
CA ILE A 119 -13.03 -2.94 7.68
C ILE A 119 -14.35 -3.70 7.68
N ASP A 120 -15.04 -3.73 6.56
CA ASP A 120 -16.36 -4.36 6.47
C ASP A 120 -16.36 -5.71 5.74
N GLY A 121 -15.20 -6.19 5.30
CA GLY A 121 -15.02 -7.50 4.69
C GLY A 121 -15.54 -7.59 3.25
N ASP A 122 -15.69 -6.45 2.55
CA ASP A 122 -16.17 -6.43 1.16
C ASP A 122 -15.07 -6.64 0.11
N GLY A 123 -13.82 -6.83 0.57
CA GLY A 123 -12.65 -7.05 -0.25
C GLY A 123 -11.96 -5.77 -0.72
N ASN A 124 -12.58 -4.59 -0.51
CA ASN A 124 -11.95 -3.30 -0.78
C ASN A 124 -11.37 -2.72 0.52
N SER A 125 -10.18 -2.19 0.46
CA SER A 125 -9.62 -1.52 1.62
C SER A 125 -10.18 -0.10 1.76
N GLU A 126 -10.63 0.23 2.97
CA GLU A 126 -10.85 1.61 3.39
C GLU A 126 -9.52 2.29 3.69
N LEU A 127 -9.49 3.59 3.45
CA LEU A 127 -8.40 4.47 3.82
C LEU A 127 -8.67 5.06 5.20
N LEU A 128 -7.76 4.83 6.14
CA LEU A 128 -7.80 5.34 7.50
C LEU A 128 -6.69 6.36 7.69
N THR A 129 -7.01 7.47 8.35
CA THR A 129 -6.06 8.53 8.65
C THR A 129 -5.77 8.59 10.15
N ASN A 130 -4.61 9.12 10.52
CA ASN A 130 -4.20 9.19 11.92
C ASN A 130 -5.08 10.12 12.78
N ASP A 131 -5.84 11.03 12.16
CA ASP A 131 -6.83 11.91 12.82
C ASP A 131 -8.23 11.26 12.95
N GLY A 132 -8.36 10.00 12.60
CA GLY A 132 -9.57 9.22 12.85
C GLY A 132 -10.54 9.10 11.70
N LYS A 133 -10.31 9.75 10.58
CA LYS A 133 -11.22 9.67 9.45
C LYS A 133 -11.08 8.35 8.71
N VAL A 134 -12.20 7.88 8.16
CA VAL A 134 -12.29 6.68 7.35
C VAL A 134 -12.94 7.03 6.02
N PHE A 135 -12.32 6.59 4.93
CA PHE A 135 -12.81 6.83 3.58
C PHE A 135 -12.95 5.54 2.81
N ARG A 136 -13.99 5.45 1.98
CA ARG A 136 -14.23 4.34 1.06
C ARG A 136 -14.15 4.82 -0.38
N TRP A 137 -13.50 4.00 -1.23
CA TRP A 137 -13.48 4.22 -2.67
C TRP A 137 -14.76 3.67 -3.31
N ARG A 138 -15.60 4.56 -3.86
CA ARG A 138 -16.81 4.18 -4.63
C ARG A 138 -17.10 5.20 -5.73
N ASN A 139 -17.52 4.71 -6.89
CA ASN A 139 -17.88 5.54 -8.04
C ASN A 139 -16.76 6.51 -8.43
N ASN A 140 -15.52 6.01 -8.49
CA ASN A 140 -14.30 6.77 -8.80
C ASN A 140 -14.05 7.97 -7.86
N ALA A 141 -14.45 7.86 -6.61
CA ALA A 141 -14.19 8.88 -5.59
C ALA A 141 -14.04 8.27 -4.20
N TRP A 142 -13.18 8.89 -3.40
CA TRP A 142 -13.15 8.63 -1.97
C TRP A 142 -14.29 9.37 -1.29
N LYS A 143 -15.05 8.67 -0.47
CA LYS A 143 -16.13 9.22 0.34
C LYS A 143 -15.86 8.98 1.80
N GLU A 144 -15.90 10.05 2.60
CA GLU A 144 -15.80 9.94 4.06
C GLU A 144 -16.99 9.17 4.61
N LEU A 145 -16.72 8.21 5.47
CA LEU A 145 -17.76 7.43 6.15
C LEU A 145 -18.24 8.15 7.43
N PRO A 146 -19.48 7.93 7.84
CA PRO A 146 -20.07 8.64 8.99
C PRO A 146 -19.56 8.11 10.35
N TYR A 147 -18.51 7.33 10.36
CA TYR A 147 -17.87 6.82 11.57
C TYR A 147 -16.34 7.00 11.48
N SER A 148 -15.73 7.07 12.63
CA SER A 148 -14.27 7.13 12.80
C SER A 148 -13.80 5.89 13.55
N HIS A 149 -12.48 5.63 13.52
CA HIS A 149 -11.91 4.66 14.45
C HIS A 149 -12.03 5.17 15.91
N PRO A 150 -11.89 4.30 16.93
CA PRO A 150 -12.08 4.67 18.33
C PRO A 150 -11.27 5.89 18.74
N PRO A 151 -11.85 6.79 19.56
CA PRO A 151 -11.14 7.98 20.08
C PRO A 151 -9.84 7.60 20.81
N GLY A 152 -8.77 8.35 20.54
CA GLY A 152 -7.45 8.12 21.14
C GLY A 152 -6.63 7.01 20.46
N MET A 153 -7.19 6.30 19.49
CA MET A 153 -6.44 5.37 18.67
C MET A 153 -5.65 6.13 17.59
N GLN A 154 -4.35 6.06 17.66
CA GLN A 154 -3.45 6.56 16.62
C GLN A 154 -2.62 5.42 16.07
N PHE A 155 -2.33 5.43 14.78
CA PHE A 155 -1.47 4.41 14.16
C PHE A 155 0.01 4.68 14.41
N VAL A 156 0.35 5.97 14.54
CA VAL A 156 1.70 6.42 14.83
C VAL A 156 1.69 7.59 15.80
N THR A 157 2.75 7.72 16.57
CA THR A 157 3.01 8.89 17.42
C THR A 157 3.38 10.11 16.58
N SER A 158 3.53 11.27 17.20
CA SER A 158 4.03 12.48 16.54
C SER A 158 5.44 12.33 15.95
N GLN A 159 6.18 11.29 16.36
CA GLN A 159 7.50 10.97 15.83
C GLN A 159 7.46 9.89 14.73
N GLY A 160 6.26 9.44 14.34
CA GLY A 160 6.06 8.43 13.29
C GLY A 160 6.41 7.00 13.72
N THR A 161 6.49 6.74 15.02
CA THR A 161 6.65 5.38 15.54
C THR A 161 5.30 4.73 15.78
N ASP A 162 5.19 3.42 15.56
CA ASP A 162 3.96 2.67 15.85
C ASP A 162 3.54 2.87 17.31
N SER A 163 2.24 3.12 17.51
CA SER A 163 1.64 3.40 18.83
C SER A 163 1.03 2.14 19.43
#